data_a2fdd38d2bba65c69948379249360ed3
#
_entry.id   a2fdd38d2bba65c69948379249360ed3
#
_cell.length_a   1.000
_cell.length_b   1.000
_cell.length_c   1.000
_cell.angle_alpha   90.00
_cell.angle_beta   90.00
_cell.angle_gamma   90.00
#
_symmetry.space_group_name_H-M   'P 1'
#
loop_
_entity.id
_entity.type
_entity.pdbx_description
1 polymer ?
#
loop_
_entity_poly.entity_id
_entity_poly.type
_entity_poly.pdbx_seq_one_letter_code
_entity_poly.pdbx_strand_id
1 'polypeptide(L)'
;EPINDFYNRKSTVAFYALESNGIKIHKNKFEEKFHNVHNDTIYTQYNFKTTTTRPSNKFRGVNYSALSKKDDSREAFIPSNNLFIEMDISAYHPSLLAKLIDYKFSEGDIHEAFAKMYGVEYKEAKQLTFKMLYSGNFGKYSELEFFKKAKQFTDIIWEEFNVKGYIECPISKYKFEKNKLKDINPSKLLNYLLQNLETSNNVLILWRIFKILKNKQTKLVLYNYDSFLFDFHKSEKYLVDELKGIFEEFGLRIKLSYGTNYSSLQPL
;
A
#
# COMPACT_ATOMS: atom_id res chain seq x y z
N GLU A 1 -22.27 12.90 5.98
CA GLU A 1 -21.41 13.32 4.87
C GLU A 1 -20.44 12.21 4.48
N PRO A 2 -20.26 11.94 3.17
CA PRO A 2 -19.42 10.84 2.70
C PRO A 2 -17.98 10.89 3.25
N ILE A 3 -17.36 12.07 3.31
CA ILE A 3 -16.00 12.24 3.81
C ILE A 3 -15.90 11.97 5.32
N ASN A 4 -16.88 12.42 6.09
CA ASN A 4 -16.91 12.18 7.53
C ASN A 4 -17.13 10.70 7.87
N ASP A 5 -18.01 10.01 7.13
CA ASP A 5 -18.22 8.58 7.29
C ASP A 5 -16.94 7.79 6.97
N PHE A 6 -16.25 8.15 5.89
CA PHE A 6 -15.02 7.50 5.48
C PHE A 6 -13.91 7.65 6.53
N TYR A 7 -13.61 8.89 6.96
CA TYR A 7 -12.50 9.13 7.88
C TYR A 7 -12.85 8.84 9.34
N ASN A 8 -14.02 9.24 9.82
CA ASN A 8 -14.36 9.11 11.24
C ASN A 8 -14.84 7.71 11.62
N ARG A 9 -15.44 6.97 10.71
CA ARG A 9 -15.92 5.62 11.00
C ARG A 9 -14.98 4.56 10.48
N LYS A 10 -14.73 4.52 9.16
CA LYS A 10 -13.97 3.40 8.56
C LYS A 10 -12.48 3.52 8.84
N SER A 11 -11.88 4.67 8.54
CA SER A 11 -10.44 4.86 8.71
C SER A 11 -10.04 4.78 10.17
N THR A 12 -10.66 5.57 11.03
CA THR A 12 -10.33 5.61 12.47
C THR A 12 -10.49 4.25 13.13
N VAL A 13 -11.60 3.54 12.88
CA VAL A 13 -11.85 2.24 13.51
C VAL A 13 -10.85 1.18 13.00
N ALA A 14 -10.57 1.16 11.68
CA ALA A 14 -9.62 0.20 11.11
C ALA A 14 -8.20 0.41 11.66
N PHE A 15 -7.72 1.64 11.73
CA PHE A 15 -6.39 1.92 12.26
C PHE A 15 -6.29 1.78 13.78
N TYR A 16 -7.34 2.08 14.52
CA TYR A 16 -7.39 1.78 15.95
C TYR A 16 -7.24 0.27 16.21
N ALA A 17 -7.96 -0.55 15.45
CA ALA A 17 -7.84 -2.01 15.56
C ALA A 17 -6.44 -2.50 15.20
N LEU A 18 -5.83 -1.95 14.15
CA LEU A 18 -4.47 -2.28 13.73
C LEU A 18 -3.43 -1.89 14.79
N GLU A 19 -3.50 -0.67 15.29
CA GLU A 19 -2.59 -0.16 16.33
C GLU A 19 -2.69 -0.93 17.64
N SER A 20 -3.87 -1.51 17.94
CA SER A 20 -4.11 -2.28 19.16
C SER A 20 -3.53 -3.70 19.11
N ASN A 21 -3.19 -4.23 17.94
CA ASN A 21 -2.74 -5.62 17.82
C ASN A 21 -1.28 -5.82 18.27
N GLY A 22 -0.40 -4.86 18.00
CA GLY A 22 1.02 -4.96 18.30
C GLY A 22 1.75 -6.04 17.49
N ILE A 23 3.07 -5.99 17.54
CA ILE A 23 3.96 -6.99 16.91
C ILE A 23 4.90 -7.52 17.99
N LYS A 24 5.00 -8.85 18.09
CA LYS A 24 5.98 -9.48 18.97
C LYS A 24 7.40 -9.31 18.42
N ILE A 25 8.34 -9.10 19.32
CA ILE A 25 9.75 -8.91 18.98
C ILE A 25 10.66 -9.87 19.72
N HIS A 26 11.78 -10.18 19.10
CA HIS A 26 12.93 -10.75 19.78
C HIS A 26 13.70 -9.59 20.44
N LYS A 27 13.50 -9.38 21.75
CA LYS A 27 13.93 -8.19 22.48
C LYS A 27 15.39 -7.81 22.22
N ASN A 28 16.32 -8.72 22.38
CA ASN A 28 17.76 -8.43 22.21
C ASN A 28 18.06 -7.93 20.79
N LYS A 29 17.57 -8.61 19.75
CA LYS A 29 17.75 -8.17 18.35
C LYS A 29 17.10 -6.82 18.07
N PHE A 30 15.97 -6.54 18.69
CA PHE A 30 15.29 -5.26 18.54
C PHE A 30 16.09 -4.12 19.20
N GLU A 31 16.56 -4.32 20.42
CA GLU A 31 17.34 -3.31 21.16
C GLU A 31 18.69 -3.00 20.52
N GLU A 32 19.31 -3.98 19.85
CA GLU A 32 20.54 -3.78 19.06
C GLU A 32 20.35 -2.85 17.85
N LYS A 33 19.16 -2.81 17.27
CA LYS A 33 18.88 -2.09 16.01
C LYS A 33 18.10 -0.81 16.17
N PHE A 34 17.31 -0.71 17.23
CA PHE A 34 16.33 0.39 17.40
C PHE A 34 16.53 1.11 18.73
N HIS A 35 15.78 0.74 19.75
CA HIS A 35 15.80 1.36 21.07
C HIS A 35 15.41 0.35 22.15
N ASN A 36 15.75 0.66 23.38
CA ASN A 36 15.40 -0.20 24.52
C ASN A 36 13.89 -0.25 24.72
N VAL A 37 13.38 -1.43 25.07
CA VAL A 37 11.97 -1.68 25.32
C VAL A 37 11.78 -2.49 26.61
N HIS A 38 10.65 -2.29 27.27
CA HIS A 38 10.31 -3.05 28.49
C HIS A 38 9.65 -4.38 28.16
N ASN A 39 8.79 -4.40 27.13
CA ASN A 39 7.98 -5.57 26.74
C ASN A 39 8.55 -6.22 25.46
N ASP A 40 8.11 -7.44 25.19
CA ASP A 40 8.38 -8.19 23.96
C ASP A 40 7.38 -7.92 22.84
N THR A 41 6.49 -6.95 23.04
CA THR A 41 5.49 -6.51 22.05
C THR A 41 5.58 -5.00 21.89
N ILE A 42 5.64 -4.57 20.64
CA ILE A 42 5.62 -3.15 20.28
C ILE A 42 4.34 -2.82 19.52
N TYR A 43 3.88 -1.58 19.66
CA TYR A 43 2.66 -1.07 19.05
C TYR A 43 3.01 0.00 18.05
N THR A 44 2.50 -0.13 16.83
CA THR A 44 2.70 0.82 15.76
C THR A 44 1.65 1.92 15.84
N GLN A 45 2.04 3.16 15.57
CA GLN A 45 1.12 4.28 15.41
C GLN A 45 1.18 4.79 13.98
N TYR A 46 0.03 5.17 13.43
CA TYR A 46 -0.11 5.66 12.06
C TYR A 46 -0.49 7.15 12.06
N ASN A 47 0.29 7.94 11.33
CA ASN A 47 0.06 9.36 11.16
C ASN A 47 -0.53 9.66 9.78
N PHE A 48 -1.76 10.18 9.75
CA PHE A 48 -2.47 10.59 8.53
C PHE A 48 -2.25 12.06 8.13
N LYS A 49 -1.55 12.84 8.95
CA LYS A 49 -1.28 14.25 8.66
C LYS A 49 -0.16 14.38 7.60
N THR A 50 -0.43 13.83 6.43
CA THR A 50 0.42 13.92 5.24
C THR A 50 -0.37 14.56 4.11
N THR A 51 0.29 15.11 3.12
CA THR A 51 -0.37 15.80 1.99
C THR A 51 -1.38 14.92 1.25
N THR A 52 -1.11 13.61 1.18
CA THR A 52 -1.95 12.63 0.47
C THR A 52 -2.79 11.77 1.40
N THR A 53 -2.79 12.07 2.70
CA THR A 53 -3.37 11.23 3.77
C THR A 53 -2.79 9.81 3.85
N ARG A 54 -1.75 9.50 3.06
CA ARG A 54 -1.05 8.23 3.11
C ARG A 54 -0.40 8.07 4.49
N PRO A 55 -0.81 7.07 5.29
CA PRO A 55 -0.36 6.98 6.68
C PRO A 55 1.12 6.63 6.76
N SER A 56 1.83 7.28 7.66
CA SER A 56 3.22 6.93 7.98
C SER A 56 3.31 6.36 9.39
N ASN A 57 4.23 5.42 9.61
CA ASN A 57 4.49 4.82 10.91
C ASN A 57 5.82 5.31 11.54
N LYS A 58 6.23 6.52 11.18
CA LYS A 58 7.48 7.13 11.64
C LYS A 58 7.41 7.72 13.05
N PHE A 59 6.21 7.99 13.57
CA PHE A 59 6.03 8.78 14.78
C PHE A 59 6.34 7.95 16.03
N ARG A 60 7.49 8.23 16.67
CA ARG A 60 7.98 7.59 17.91
C ARG A 60 8.11 6.06 17.87
N GLY A 61 8.21 5.48 16.68
CA GLY A 61 8.30 4.04 16.50
C GLY A 61 9.21 3.66 15.34
N VAL A 62 9.14 2.39 14.96
CA VAL A 62 9.89 1.85 13.83
C VAL A 62 9.33 2.39 12.52
N ASN A 63 10.20 2.89 11.65
CA ASN A 63 9.82 3.24 10.28
C ASN A 63 9.90 1.99 9.39
N TYR A 64 8.83 1.20 9.37
CA TYR A 64 8.79 -0.07 8.64
C TYR A 64 9.00 0.08 7.14
N SER A 65 8.57 1.20 6.54
CA SER A 65 8.76 1.47 5.12
C SER A 65 10.23 1.66 4.73
N ALA A 66 11.08 2.02 5.70
CA ALA A 66 12.52 2.21 5.51
C ALA A 66 13.36 0.99 5.90
N LEU A 67 12.74 -0.06 6.45
CA LEU A 67 13.48 -1.28 6.82
C LEU A 67 13.97 -2.01 5.58
N SER A 68 15.27 -2.16 5.48
CA SER A 68 15.91 -2.89 4.39
C SER A 68 15.55 -4.38 4.43
N LYS A 69 15.40 -4.99 3.24
CA LYS A 69 15.35 -6.46 3.12
C LYS A 69 16.75 -7.08 3.08
N LYS A 70 17.80 -6.26 3.04
CA LYS A 70 19.19 -6.71 2.86
C LYS A 70 19.99 -6.76 4.15
N ASP A 71 19.50 -6.13 5.20
CA ASP A 71 20.10 -6.19 6.53
C ASP A 71 19.22 -7.04 7.47
N ASP A 72 19.70 -7.31 8.66
CA ASP A 72 19.06 -8.15 9.66
C ASP A 72 18.04 -7.42 10.54
N SER A 73 17.74 -6.15 10.25
CA SER A 73 16.80 -5.34 11.06
C SER A 73 15.40 -5.94 11.17
N ARG A 74 14.96 -6.65 10.13
CA ARG A 74 13.65 -7.33 10.11
C ARG A 74 13.61 -8.61 10.94
N GLU A 75 14.75 -9.18 11.32
CA GLU A 75 14.81 -10.40 12.14
C GLU A 75 14.28 -10.20 13.56
N ALA A 76 14.26 -8.95 14.01
CA ALA A 76 13.73 -8.60 15.32
C ALA A 76 12.22 -8.84 15.45
N PHE A 77 11.47 -8.90 14.33
CA PHE A 77 10.02 -9.05 14.35
C PHE A 77 9.62 -10.50 14.12
N ILE A 78 8.89 -11.07 15.08
CA ILE A 78 8.50 -12.48 15.10
C ILE A 78 7.00 -12.63 15.34
N PRO A 79 6.35 -13.71 14.87
CA PRO A 79 4.95 -13.95 15.15
C PRO A 79 4.73 -14.38 16.62
N SER A 80 3.60 -13.97 17.18
CA SER A 80 3.10 -14.51 18.45
C SER A 80 2.43 -15.88 18.26
N ASN A 81 1.80 -16.07 17.08
CA ASN A 81 1.21 -17.32 16.65
C ASN A 81 2.27 -18.24 16.00
N ASN A 82 1.95 -18.86 14.88
CA ASN A 82 2.81 -19.87 14.27
C ASN A 82 3.76 -19.30 13.23
N LEU A 83 3.30 -18.32 12.43
CA LEU A 83 4.07 -17.75 11.33
C LEU A 83 3.51 -16.38 10.92
N PHE A 84 4.33 -15.63 10.21
CA PHE A 84 3.83 -14.50 9.44
C PHE A 84 3.34 -14.95 8.07
N ILE A 85 2.23 -14.33 7.60
CA ILE A 85 1.85 -14.31 6.19
C ILE A 85 1.82 -12.85 5.76
N GLU A 86 2.53 -12.52 4.69
CA GLU A 86 2.48 -11.22 4.04
C GLU A 86 1.67 -11.32 2.75
N MET A 87 0.71 -10.40 2.60
CA MET A 87 -0.04 -10.17 1.37
C MET A 87 0.43 -8.85 0.77
N ASP A 88 1.16 -8.91 -0.34
CA ASP A 88 1.78 -7.77 -1.03
C ASP A 88 1.04 -7.49 -2.34
N ILE A 89 0.53 -6.28 -2.52
CA ILE A 89 -0.22 -5.89 -3.72
C ILE A 89 0.77 -5.60 -4.85
N SER A 90 0.69 -6.37 -5.92
CA SER A 90 1.54 -6.24 -7.09
C SER A 90 1.13 -5.05 -7.95
N ALA A 91 2.11 -4.22 -8.34
CA ALA A 91 1.91 -3.09 -9.26
C ALA A 91 0.71 -2.19 -8.90
N TYR A 92 0.60 -1.78 -7.63
CA TYR A 92 -0.60 -1.13 -7.10
C TYR A 92 -0.94 0.16 -7.86
N HIS A 93 -0.01 1.13 -7.97
CA HIS A 93 -0.28 2.38 -8.69
C HIS A 93 -0.58 2.17 -10.18
N PRO A 94 0.15 1.31 -10.93
CA PRO A 94 -0.25 0.93 -12.28
C PRO A 94 -1.67 0.34 -12.36
N SER A 95 -2.07 -0.50 -11.39
CA SER A 95 -3.41 -1.08 -11.32
C SER A 95 -4.49 -0.03 -11.09
N LEU A 96 -4.24 0.92 -10.19
CA LEU A 96 -5.16 2.03 -9.92
C LEU A 96 -5.30 2.96 -11.12
N LEU A 97 -4.17 3.30 -11.75
CA LEU A 97 -4.19 4.14 -12.94
C LEU A 97 -4.91 3.46 -14.10
N ALA A 98 -4.66 2.15 -14.32
CA ALA A 98 -5.35 1.38 -15.35
C ALA A 98 -6.88 1.46 -15.22
N LYS A 99 -7.41 1.40 -14.00
CA LYS A 99 -8.84 1.57 -13.73
C LYS A 99 -9.34 2.99 -14.07
N LEU A 100 -8.56 4.02 -13.70
CA LEU A 100 -8.92 5.41 -13.97
C LEU A 100 -8.97 5.74 -15.47
N ILE A 101 -8.12 5.08 -16.27
CA ILE A 101 -7.99 5.32 -17.73
C ILE A 101 -8.70 4.26 -18.58
N ASP A 102 -9.47 3.39 -17.96
CA ASP A 102 -10.12 2.23 -18.63
C ASP A 102 -9.13 1.45 -19.51
N TYR A 103 -8.01 1.06 -18.91
CA TYR A 103 -7.03 0.20 -19.54
C TYR A 103 -7.00 -1.19 -18.89
N LYS A 104 -6.98 -2.24 -19.69
CA LYS A 104 -6.95 -3.62 -19.21
C LYS A 104 -5.59 -4.26 -19.53
N PHE A 105 -4.86 -4.65 -18.49
CA PHE A 105 -3.71 -5.51 -18.66
C PHE A 105 -4.14 -6.94 -19.03
N SER A 106 -3.32 -7.64 -19.80
CA SER A 106 -3.47 -9.08 -20.00
C SER A 106 -3.45 -9.81 -18.65
N GLU A 107 -3.93 -11.06 -18.66
CA GLU A 107 -3.80 -11.93 -17.48
C GLU A 107 -2.33 -12.10 -17.10
N GLY A 108 -2.06 -12.35 -15.80
CA GLY A 108 -0.72 -12.51 -15.27
C GLY A 108 -0.17 -11.27 -14.54
N ASP A 109 1.13 -11.23 -14.31
CA ASP A 109 1.80 -10.14 -13.58
C ASP A 109 1.90 -8.87 -14.45
N ILE A 110 1.50 -7.72 -13.89
CA ILE A 110 1.51 -6.42 -14.59
C ILE A 110 2.94 -6.00 -14.94
N HIS A 111 3.92 -6.29 -14.08
CA HIS A 111 5.32 -5.97 -14.39
C HIS A 111 5.89 -6.85 -15.48
N GLU A 112 5.42 -8.11 -15.63
CA GLU A 112 5.74 -8.95 -16.77
C GLU A 112 5.13 -8.40 -18.07
N ALA A 113 3.91 -7.88 -18.01
CA ALA A 113 3.30 -7.22 -19.16
C ALA A 113 4.12 -5.99 -19.59
N PHE A 114 4.57 -5.17 -18.65
CA PHE A 114 5.48 -4.05 -18.95
C PHE A 114 6.84 -4.51 -19.46
N ALA A 115 7.42 -5.59 -18.90
CA ALA A 115 8.69 -6.14 -19.38
C ALA A 115 8.61 -6.54 -20.87
N LYS A 116 7.52 -7.19 -21.26
CA LYS A 116 7.24 -7.49 -22.68
C LYS A 116 7.06 -6.26 -23.53
N MET A 117 6.32 -5.26 -23.06
CA MET A 117 6.10 -4.00 -23.80
C MET A 117 7.39 -3.21 -24.01
N TYR A 118 8.30 -3.23 -23.03
CA TYR A 118 9.57 -2.50 -23.10
C TYR A 118 10.68 -3.29 -23.77
N GLY A 119 10.56 -4.61 -23.87
CA GLY A 119 11.62 -5.50 -24.33
C GLY A 119 12.81 -5.55 -23.35
N VAL A 120 12.54 -5.54 -22.05
CA VAL A 120 13.55 -5.55 -20.98
C VAL A 120 13.21 -6.60 -19.91
N GLU A 121 14.17 -6.86 -19.02
CA GLU A 121 13.97 -7.77 -17.89
C GLU A 121 12.96 -7.23 -16.86
N TYR A 122 12.29 -8.12 -16.13
CA TYR A 122 11.26 -7.82 -15.13
C TYR A 122 11.66 -6.72 -14.13
N LYS A 123 12.87 -6.84 -13.57
CA LYS A 123 13.36 -5.88 -12.56
C LYS A 123 13.55 -4.48 -13.15
N GLU A 124 14.06 -4.41 -14.37
CA GLU A 124 14.24 -3.16 -15.11
C GLU A 124 12.89 -2.55 -15.48
N ALA A 125 11.94 -3.37 -15.96
CA ALA A 125 10.58 -2.92 -16.27
C ALA A 125 9.90 -2.29 -15.06
N LYS A 126 10.01 -2.91 -13.89
CA LYS A 126 9.48 -2.38 -12.64
C LYS A 126 10.06 -1.00 -12.31
N GLN A 127 11.38 -0.85 -12.40
CA GLN A 127 12.06 0.43 -12.12
C GLN A 127 11.69 1.52 -13.13
N LEU A 128 11.66 1.17 -14.42
CA LEU A 128 11.28 2.10 -15.50
C LEU A 128 9.84 2.58 -15.34
N THR A 129 8.89 1.66 -15.07
CA THR A 129 7.48 2.01 -14.89
C THR A 129 7.30 3.00 -13.75
N PHE A 130 7.90 2.74 -12.59
CA PHE A 130 7.84 3.67 -11.46
C PHE A 130 8.47 5.03 -11.79
N LYS A 131 9.67 5.03 -12.38
CA LYS A 131 10.34 6.27 -12.80
C LYS A 131 9.48 7.09 -13.74
N MET A 132 8.88 6.46 -14.75
CA MET A 132 8.03 7.14 -15.74
C MET A 132 6.75 7.69 -15.11
N LEU A 133 6.05 6.90 -14.29
CA LEU A 133 4.83 7.35 -13.61
C LEU A 133 5.09 8.54 -12.67
N TYR A 134 6.18 8.50 -11.90
CA TYR A 134 6.48 9.57 -10.95
C TYR A 134 7.04 10.83 -11.60
N SER A 135 7.80 10.70 -12.71
CA SER A 135 8.32 11.85 -13.44
C SER A 135 7.32 12.44 -14.43
N GLY A 136 6.34 11.66 -14.89
CA GLY A 136 5.47 12.01 -16.01
C GLY A 136 6.16 12.03 -17.36
N ASN A 137 7.41 11.58 -17.43
CA ASN A 137 8.18 11.49 -18.67
C ASN A 137 8.27 10.04 -19.14
N PHE A 138 7.53 9.72 -20.18
CA PHE A 138 7.44 8.37 -20.74
C PHE A 138 8.47 8.08 -21.83
N GLY A 139 9.25 9.08 -22.28
CA GLY A 139 10.33 8.95 -23.25
C GLY A 139 9.88 8.18 -24.51
N LYS A 140 10.67 7.20 -24.94
CA LYS A 140 10.37 6.37 -26.12
C LYS A 140 9.13 5.48 -25.98
N TYR A 141 8.57 5.33 -24.78
CA TYR A 141 7.39 4.53 -24.50
C TYR A 141 6.09 5.33 -24.48
N SER A 142 6.14 6.63 -24.79
CA SER A 142 4.97 7.52 -24.85
C SER A 142 3.88 7.03 -25.81
N GLU A 143 4.27 6.29 -26.85
CA GLU A 143 3.36 5.76 -27.87
C GLU A 143 2.59 4.49 -27.42
N LEU A 144 3.00 3.84 -26.33
CA LEU A 144 2.25 2.71 -25.79
C LEU A 144 0.89 3.18 -25.28
N GLU A 145 -0.16 2.41 -25.58
CA GLU A 145 -1.55 2.77 -25.27
C GLU A 145 -1.76 3.15 -23.80
N PHE A 146 -1.16 2.41 -22.88
CA PHE A 146 -1.23 2.71 -21.44
C PHE A 146 -0.72 4.13 -21.15
N PHE A 147 0.43 4.51 -21.67
CA PHE A 147 1.03 5.83 -21.41
C PHE A 147 0.34 6.95 -22.16
N LYS A 148 -0.19 6.70 -23.38
CA LYS A 148 -1.06 7.67 -24.07
C LYS A 148 -2.28 8.02 -23.22
N LYS A 149 -2.99 7.00 -22.75
CA LYS A 149 -4.15 7.19 -21.88
C LYS A 149 -3.79 7.85 -20.54
N ALA A 150 -2.66 7.44 -19.93
CA ALA A 150 -2.14 8.05 -18.70
C ALA A 150 -1.86 9.54 -18.88
N LYS A 151 -1.25 9.93 -20.00
CA LYS A 151 -0.98 11.33 -20.35
C LYS A 151 -2.26 12.12 -20.52
N GLN A 152 -3.21 11.59 -21.31
CA GLN A 152 -4.52 12.24 -21.52
C GLN A 152 -5.26 12.46 -20.20
N PHE A 153 -5.30 11.45 -19.34
CA PHE A 153 -5.91 11.57 -18.03
C PHE A 153 -5.21 12.61 -17.15
N THR A 154 -3.88 12.63 -17.19
CA THR A 154 -3.09 13.62 -16.43
C THR A 154 -3.40 15.04 -16.89
N ASP A 155 -3.51 15.25 -18.21
CA ASP A 155 -3.85 16.56 -18.79
C ASP A 155 -5.28 16.99 -18.38
N ILE A 156 -6.24 16.06 -18.40
CA ILE A 156 -7.63 16.31 -17.98
C ILE A 156 -7.69 16.74 -16.51
N ILE A 157 -7.08 15.98 -15.59
CA ILE A 157 -7.10 16.34 -14.16
C ILE A 157 -6.35 17.64 -13.87
N TRP A 158 -5.30 17.94 -14.65
CA TRP A 158 -4.55 19.19 -14.53
C TRP A 158 -5.38 20.40 -14.98
N GLU A 159 -6.12 20.27 -16.08
CA GLU A 159 -7.06 21.31 -16.52
C GLU A 159 -8.17 21.53 -15.50
N GLU A 160 -8.80 20.44 -15.02
CA GLU A 160 -9.82 20.50 -13.96
C GLU A 160 -9.29 21.21 -12.71
N PHE A 161 -8.08 20.85 -12.26
CA PHE A 161 -7.42 21.46 -11.10
C PHE A 161 -7.18 22.97 -11.30
N ASN A 162 -6.81 23.39 -12.50
CA ASN A 162 -6.59 24.81 -12.80
C ASN A 162 -7.89 25.60 -12.87
N VAL A 163 -8.96 25.01 -13.42
CA VAL A 163 -10.27 25.67 -13.58
C VAL A 163 -11.04 25.71 -12.28
N LYS A 164 -11.18 24.55 -11.58
CA LYS A 164 -11.96 24.43 -10.35
C LYS A 164 -11.19 24.82 -9.10
N GLY A 165 -9.86 24.88 -9.15
CA GLY A 165 -9.01 25.10 -7.99
C GLY A 165 -8.78 23.87 -7.11
N TYR A 166 -9.29 22.70 -7.47
CA TYR A 166 -9.08 21.43 -6.78
C TYR A 166 -9.41 20.23 -7.68
N ILE A 167 -8.88 19.07 -7.31
CA ILE A 167 -9.39 17.75 -7.73
C ILE A 167 -9.81 16.95 -6.51
N GLU A 168 -10.69 15.97 -6.72
CA GLU A 168 -11.26 15.15 -5.65
C GLU A 168 -10.98 13.66 -5.88
N CYS A 169 -10.58 12.96 -4.81
CA CYS A 169 -10.48 11.50 -4.84
C CYS A 169 -11.88 10.87 -4.98
N PRO A 170 -12.09 9.96 -5.94
CA PRO A 170 -13.42 9.39 -6.19
C PRO A 170 -13.96 8.56 -5.02
N ILE A 171 -13.08 8.00 -4.16
CA ILE A 171 -13.47 7.15 -3.03
C ILE A 171 -13.63 7.95 -1.74
N SER A 172 -12.57 8.58 -1.26
CA SER A 172 -12.56 9.29 0.03
C SER A 172 -13.19 10.66 0.00
N LYS A 173 -13.39 11.23 -1.19
CA LYS A 173 -13.83 12.62 -1.39
C LYS A 173 -12.82 13.65 -0.87
N TYR A 174 -11.58 13.22 -0.63
CA TYR A 174 -10.51 14.13 -0.25
C TYR A 174 -10.18 15.10 -1.39
N LYS A 175 -10.06 16.38 -1.08
CA LYS A 175 -9.78 17.43 -2.05
C LYS A 175 -8.33 17.87 -1.99
N PHE A 176 -7.67 17.81 -3.13
CA PHE A 176 -6.37 18.45 -3.35
C PHE A 176 -6.63 19.87 -3.84
N GLU A 177 -6.51 20.83 -2.93
CA GLU A 177 -6.81 22.25 -3.21
C GLU A 177 -5.56 23.00 -3.64
N LYS A 178 -5.66 23.78 -4.72
CA LYS A 178 -4.54 24.52 -5.34
C LYS A 178 -3.86 25.50 -4.38
N ASN A 179 -4.63 26.15 -3.53
CA ASN A 179 -4.13 27.11 -2.54
C ASN A 179 -3.36 26.45 -1.38
N LYS A 180 -3.51 25.14 -1.19
CA LYS A 180 -2.82 24.37 -0.14
C LYS A 180 -1.58 23.61 -0.63
N LEU A 181 -1.38 23.52 -1.95
CA LEU A 181 -0.29 22.78 -2.54
C LEU A 181 0.79 23.73 -3.09
N LYS A 182 2.05 23.45 -2.75
CA LYS A 182 3.20 24.18 -3.24
C LYS A 182 3.92 23.39 -4.33
N ASP A 183 4.46 24.11 -5.32
CA ASP A 183 5.29 23.56 -6.39
C ASP A 183 4.66 22.32 -7.06
N ILE A 184 3.34 22.40 -7.31
CA ILE A 184 2.56 21.33 -7.94
C ILE A 184 2.72 21.40 -9.47
N ASN A 185 2.82 20.22 -10.09
CA ASN A 185 2.81 20.03 -11.52
C ASN A 185 1.91 18.83 -11.89
N PRO A 186 1.61 18.60 -13.19
CA PRO A 186 0.69 17.55 -13.60
C PRO A 186 1.04 16.15 -13.06
N SER A 187 2.30 15.72 -13.17
CA SER A 187 2.73 14.40 -12.70
C SER A 187 2.67 14.28 -11.17
N LYS A 188 3.03 15.33 -10.46
CA LYS A 188 2.95 15.37 -9.01
C LYS A 188 1.49 15.32 -8.52
N LEU A 189 0.58 15.99 -9.24
CA LEU A 189 -0.84 15.94 -8.94
C LEU A 189 -1.42 14.53 -9.14
N LEU A 190 -1.07 13.87 -10.26
CA LEU A 190 -1.45 12.48 -10.50
C LEU A 190 -0.91 11.55 -9.39
N ASN A 191 0.35 11.71 -8.99
CA ASN A 191 0.94 10.91 -7.92
C ASN A 191 0.23 11.12 -6.58
N TYR A 192 -0.18 12.34 -6.25
CA TYR A 192 -0.96 12.61 -5.04
C TYR A 192 -2.34 11.94 -5.09
N LEU A 193 -3.00 12.01 -6.24
CA LEU A 193 -4.28 11.32 -6.44
C LEU A 193 -4.13 9.81 -6.30
N LEU A 194 -3.11 9.20 -6.91
CA LEU A 194 -2.85 7.75 -6.81
C LEU A 194 -2.53 7.32 -5.37
N GLN A 195 -1.73 8.09 -4.63
CA GLN A 195 -1.42 7.80 -3.22
C GLN A 195 -2.65 7.90 -2.31
N ASN A 196 -3.51 8.89 -2.53
CA ASN A 196 -4.75 9.00 -1.77
C ASN A 196 -5.73 7.90 -2.15
N LEU A 197 -5.81 7.53 -3.42
CA LEU A 197 -6.66 6.44 -3.91
C LEU A 197 -6.20 5.08 -3.36
N GLU A 198 -4.89 4.83 -3.31
CA GLU A 198 -4.28 3.68 -2.63
C GLU A 198 -4.74 3.61 -1.16
N THR A 199 -4.55 4.71 -0.42
CA THR A 199 -4.96 4.78 0.99
C THR A 199 -6.46 4.57 1.16
N SER A 200 -7.26 5.15 0.27
CA SER A 200 -8.72 5.02 0.31
C SER A 200 -9.18 3.58 0.09
N ASN A 201 -8.61 2.88 -0.89
CA ASN A 201 -8.86 1.46 -1.09
C ASN A 201 -8.41 0.64 0.13
N ASN A 202 -7.21 0.93 0.64
CA ASN A 202 -6.66 0.21 1.78
C ASN A 202 -7.51 0.36 3.04
N VAL A 203 -8.10 1.52 3.28
CA VAL A 203 -9.05 1.71 4.40
C VAL A 203 -10.26 0.77 4.25
N LEU A 204 -10.82 0.65 3.06
CA LEU A 204 -11.93 -0.27 2.80
C LEU A 204 -11.53 -1.74 2.93
N ILE A 205 -10.33 -2.09 2.45
CA ILE A 205 -9.75 -3.43 2.61
C ILE A 205 -9.53 -3.75 4.09
N LEU A 206 -8.89 -2.86 4.84
CA LEU A 206 -8.65 -3.01 6.27
C LEU A 206 -9.96 -3.20 7.05
N TRP A 207 -10.98 -2.41 6.74
CA TRP A 207 -12.30 -2.56 7.34
C TRP A 207 -12.89 -3.96 7.14
N ARG A 208 -12.75 -4.53 5.95
CA ARG A 208 -13.21 -5.89 5.64
C ARG A 208 -12.36 -6.96 6.32
N ILE A 209 -11.02 -6.79 6.31
CA ILE A 209 -10.09 -7.68 7.01
C ILE A 209 -10.47 -7.78 8.49
N PHE A 210 -10.68 -6.65 9.18
CA PHE A 210 -11.02 -6.66 10.60
C PHE A 210 -12.40 -7.28 10.88
N LYS A 211 -13.34 -7.22 9.95
CA LYS A 211 -14.60 -7.97 10.08
C LYS A 211 -14.39 -9.48 10.04
N ILE A 212 -13.55 -9.96 9.12
CA ILE A 212 -13.21 -11.39 9.01
C ILE A 212 -12.42 -11.85 10.24
N LEU A 213 -11.45 -11.06 10.68
CA LEU A 213 -10.57 -11.41 11.80
C LEU A 213 -11.21 -11.23 13.19
N LYS A 214 -12.44 -10.74 13.26
CA LYS A 214 -13.15 -10.61 14.54
C LYS A 214 -13.26 -11.97 15.24
N ASN A 215 -12.79 -12.06 16.49
CA ASN A 215 -12.75 -13.27 17.29
C ASN A 215 -11.87 -14.40 16.72
N LYS A 216 -10.92 -14.07 15.83
CA LYS A 216 -9.92 -15.01 15.33
C LYS A 216 -8.60 -14.88 16.10
N GLN A 217 -7.80 -15.95 16.06
CA GLN A 217 -6.45 -15.94 16.61
C GLN A 217 -5.46 -15.23 15.67
N THR A 218 -5.64 -15.38 14.37
CA THR A 218 -4.91 -14.63 13.33
C THR A 218 -5.20 -13.14 13.44
N LYS A 219 -4.16 -12.32 13.38
CA LYS A 219 -4.26 -10.86 13.50
C LYS A 219 -3.49 -10.16 12.41
N LEU A 220 -4.01 -9.04 11.89
CA LEU A 220 -3.22 -8.12 11.10
C LEU A 220 -2.37 -7.27 12.06
N VAL A 221 -1.05 -7.33 11.92
CA VAL A 221 -0.12 -6.66 12.84
C VAL A 221 0.66 -5.52 12.23
N LEU A 222 0.78 -5.48 10.90
CA LEU A 222 1.44 -4.39 10.19
C LEU A 222 0.75 -4.12 8.85
N TYR A 223 0.54 -2.86 8.57
CA TYR A 223 0.17 -2.32 7.28
C TYR A 223 1.27 -1.37 6.80
N ASN A 224 1.80 -1.62 5.63
CA ASN A 224 2.87 -0.82 5.04
C ASN A 224 2.58 -0.57 3.55
N TYR A 225 1.60 0.30 3.28
CA TYR A 225 1.13 0.74 1.96
C TYR A 225 0.57 -0.39 1.09
N ASP A 226 1.40 -1.08 0.34
CA ASP A 226 1.05 -2.20 -0.53
C ASP A 226 1.17 -3.57 0.16
N SER A 227 1.65 -3.61 1.40
CA SER A 227 1.91 -4.83 2.16
C SER A 227 1.08 -4.91 3.44
N PHE A 228 0.52 -6.09 3.69
CA PHE A 228 -0.30 -6.45 4.85
C PHE A 228 0.31 -7.68 5.51
N LEU A 229 0.84 -7.52 6.74
CA LEU A 229 1.49 -8.59 7.50
C LEU A 229 0.56 -9.13 8.57
N PHE A 230 0.27 -10.42 8.48
CA PHE A 230 -0.57 -11.15 9.42
C PHE A 230 0.28 -12.03 10.34
N ASP A 231 0.02 -11.96 11.62
CA ASP A 231 0.44 -12.93 12.62
C ASP A 231 -0.56 -14.09 12.61
N PHE A 232 -0.20 -15.18 11.95
CA PHE A 232 -1.12 -16.18 11.44
C PHE A 232 -1.14 -17.45 12.29
N HIS A 233 -2.35 -17.87 12.67
CA HIS A 233 -2.55 -19.12 13.41
C HIS A 233 -2.88 -20.27 12.44
N LYS A 234 -2.07 -21.34 12.50
CA LYS A 234 -2.13 -22.46 11.54
C LYS A 234 -3.46 -23.21 11.49
N SER A 235 -4.27 -23.20 12.58
CA SER A 235 -5.61 -23.81 12.55
C SER A 235 -6.62 -23.03 11.69
N GLU A 236 -6.29 -21.79 11.31
CA GLU A 236 -7.17 -20.90 10.57
C GLU A 236 -6.74 -20.76 9.08
N LYS A 237 -6.19 -21.83 8.48
CA LYS A 237 -5.69 -21.82 7.09
C LYS A 237 -6.72 -21.35 6.07
N TYR A 238 -8.00 -21.62 6.30
CA TYR A 238 -9.10 -21.19 5.43
C TYR A 238 -9.20 -19.68 5.28
N LEU A 239 -8.68 -18.90 6.26
CA LEU A 239 -8.66 -17.43 6.18
C LEU A 239 -7.77 -16.90 5.05
N VAL A 240 -6.80 -17.67 4.57
CA VAL A 240 -5.92 -17.21 3.47
C VAL A 240 -6.74 -16.89 2.23
N ASP A 241 -7.63 -17.80 1.83
CA ASP A 241 -8.47 -17.60 0.65
C ASP A 241 -9.52 -16.51 0.87
N GLU A 242 -10.13 -16.45 2.07
CA GLU A 242 -11.07 -15.38 2.41
C GLU A 242 -10.43 -13.99 2.36
N LEU A 243 -9.23 -13.85 2.94
CA LEU A 243 -8.49 -12.60 2.94
C LEU A 243 -8.02 -12.23 1.53
N LYS A 244 -7.51 -13.20 0.76
CA LYS A 244 -7.14 -13.02 -0.64
C LYS A 244 -8.32 -12.52 -1.46
N GLY A 245 -9.50 -13.11 -1.28
CA GLY A 245 -10.73 -12.73 -1.97
C GLY A 245 -11.09 -11.25 -1.80
N ILE A 246 -10.77 -10.63 -0.66
CA ILE A 246 -10.98 -9.19 -0.46
C ILE A 246 -10.22 -8.38 -1.51
N PHE A 247 -8.92 -8.67 -1.70
CA PHE A 247 -8.09 -7.94 -2.67
C PHE A 247 -8.57 -8.17 -4.11
N GLU A 248 -8.97 -9.40 -4.43
CA GLU A 248 -9.49 -9.76 -5.75
C GLU A 248 -10.78 -9.01 -6.08
N GLU A 249 -11.68 -8.81 -5.13
CA GLU A 249 -12.89 -7.98 -5.31
C GLU A 249 -12.56 -6.52 -5.61
N PHE A 250 -11.45 -6.00 -5.09
CA PHE A 250 -10.91 -4.69 -5.46
C PHE A 250 -10.15 -4.73 -6.80
N GLY A 251 -10.09 -5.89 -7.48
CA GLY A 251 -9.36 -6.08 -8.73
C GLY A 251 -7.85 -5.92 -8.55
N LEU A 252 -7.34 -6.24 -7.37
CA LEU A 252 -5.93 -6.16 -7.03
C LEU A 252 -5.31 -7.56 -7.06
N ARG A 253 -4.09 -7.64 -7.56
CA ARG A 253 -3.30 -8.87 -7.58
C ARG A 253 -2.36 -8.87 -6.40
N ILE A 254 -2.31 -9.97 -5.65
CA ILE A 254 -1.44 -10.09 -4.49
C ILE A 254 -0.41 -11.21 -4.67
N LYS A 255 0.75 -11.01 -4.08
CA LYS A 255 1.78 -12.02 -3.84
C LYS A 255 1.71 -12.42 -2.38
N LEU A 256 1.76 -13.73 -2.12
CA LEU A 256 1.76 -14.30 -0.80
C LEU A 256 3.17 -14.72 -0.42
N SER A 257 3.58 -14.38 0.79
CA SER A 257 4.83 -14.85 1.38
C SER A 257 4.58 -15.27 2.82
N TYR A 258 5.38 -16.21 3.33
CA TYR A 258 5.27 -16.68 4.71
C TYR A 258 6.65 -16.87 5.35
N GLY A 259 6.72 -16.82 6.66
CA GLY A 259 7.97 -17.03 7.38
C GLY A 259 7.79 -17.00 8.90
N THR A 260 8.85 -17.40 9.61
CA THR A 260 8.89 -17.41 11.07
C THR A 260 9.46 -16.13 11.67
N ASN A 261 9.93 -15.21 10.85
CA ASN A 261 10.25 -13.82 11.19
C ASN A 261 10.05 -12.94 9.95
N TYR A 262 10.12 -11.63 10.13
CA TYR A 262 9.85 -10.67 9.04
C TYR A 262 10.97 -10.58 7.98
N SER A 263 12.17 -11.09 8.29
CA SER A 263 13.30 -11.17 7.35
C SER A 263 13.26 -12.40 6.46
N SER A 264 12.72 -13.51 6.96
CA SER A 264 12.75 -14.83 6.31
C SER A 264 11.49 -15.17 5.50
N LEU A 265 10.76 -14.16 5.03
CA LEU A 265 9.58 -14.37 4.21
C LEU A 265 9.97 -14.96 2.84
N GLN A 266 9.35 -16.06 2.49
CA GLN A 266 9.51 -16.75 1.20
C GLN A 266 8.16 -16.94 0.51
N PRO A 267 8.12 -17.02 -0.83
CA PRO A 267 6.86 -17.19 -1.56
C PRO A 267 6.08 -18.42 -1.08
N LEU A 268 4.75 -18.26 -1.02
CA LEU A 268 3.80 -19.34 -0.69
C LEU A 268 3.36 -20.03 -1.98
#